data_f63ccb634e57199beceffa3001d43116
#
_entry.id   f63ccb634e57199beceffa3001d43116
#
_cell.length_a   1.000
_cell.length_b   1.000
_cell.length_c   1.000
_cell.angle_alpha   90.00
_cell.angle_beta   90.00
_cell.angle_gamma   90.00
#
_symmetry.space_group_name_H-M   'P 1'
#
loop_
_entity.id
_entity.type
_entity.pdbx_description
1 polymer ?
#
loop_
_entity_poly.entity_id
_entity_poly.type
_entity_poly.pdbx_seq_one_letter_code
_entity_poly.pdbx_strand_id
1 'polypeptide(L)'
;FTELVQQAYFARVSLSSSGFYKTPKLQYNRDTGEGRPFFYFAYGVSMSEVSVDTLTGEYTVDKVNVLHDVGNSLNPAIDIGQIEGAFIQGMGWLTTEDLKWNEAGKLISENMATYKIPAIGDTPKEFNVKLFGRKNAEDSIYHSKAVGEPPFMLAISVWCALKDAISSLSGYTVDPQLDTPATPERVLNA
;
A
#
# COMPACT_ATOMS: atom_id res chain seq x y z
N PHE A 1 -31.29 20.49 14.42
CA PHE A 1 -30.68 20.59 13.10
C PHE A 1 -31.75 20.75 12.01
N THR A 2 -32.76 19.87 11.97
CA THR A 2 -33.82 19.86 10.96
C THR A 2 -34.56 21.21 10.88
N GLU A 3 -34.91 21.78 12.03
CA GLU A 3 -35.56 23.09 12.11
C GLU A 3 -34.71 24.22 11.51
N LEU A 4 -33.40 24.19 11.77
CA LEU A 4 -32.47 25.17 11.19
C LEU A 4 -32.40 25.04 9.67
N VAL A 5 -32.37 23.82 9.13
CA VAL A 5 -32.39 23.55 7.69
C VAL A 5 -33.68 24.07 7.07
N GLN A 6 -34.83 23.83 7.71
CA GLN A 6 -36.13 24.36 7.23
C GLN A 6 -36.17 25.89 7.22
N GLN A 7 -35.69 26.53 8.28
CA GLN A 7 -35.61 27.98 8.35
C GLN A 7 -34.70 28.54 7.23
N ALA A 8 -33.55 27.97 7.03
CA ALA A 8 -32.64 28.36 5.96
C ALA A 8 -33.28 28.18 4.56
N TYR A 9 -33.99 27.07 4.34
CA TYR A 9 -34.73 26.83 3.09
C TYR A 9 -35.79 27.89 2.81
N PHE A 10 -36.66 28.18 3.80
CA PHE A 10 -37.68 29.22 3.65
C PHE A 10 -37.08 30.63 3.54
N ALA A 11 -35.94 30.88 4.18
CA ALA A 11 -35.21 32.12 4.04
C ALA A 11 -34.43 32.23 2.71
N ARG A 12 -34.52 31.21 1.85
CA ARG A 12 -33.81 31.13 0.56
C ARG A 12 -32.30 31.25 0.69
N VAL A 13 -31.73 30.70 1.78
CA VAL A 13 -30.29 30.56 1.98
C VAL A 13 -29.83 29.29 1.30
N SER A 14 -28.68 29.35 0.59
CA SER A 14 -28.09 28.15 -0.01
C SER A 14 -27.76 27.13 1.08
N LEU A 15 -28.22 25.89 0.88
CA LEU A 15 -27.95 24.76 1.78
C LEU A 15 -26.67 24.03 1.42
N SER A 16 -25.92 24.51 0.44
CA SER A 16 -24.65 23.95 0.01
C SER A 16 -23.57 25.03 -0.01
N SER A 17 -22.34 24.59 0.25
CA SER A 17 -21.15 25.43 0.18
C SER A 17 -19.97 24.58 -0.32
N SER A 18 -19.06 25.17 -1.06
CA SER A 18 -17.81 24.56 -1.45
C SER A 18 -16.67 25.09 -0.59
N GLY A 19 -15.75 24.20 -0.20
CA GLY A 19 -14.52 24.56 0.48
C GLY A 19 -13.32 24.09 -0.35
N PHE A 20 -12.23 24.85 -0.28
CA PHE A 20 -10.99 24.49 -0.94
C PHE A 20 -9.82 24.59 0.04
N TYR A 21 -9.07 23.49 0.17
CA TYR A 21 -7.85 23.46 0.96
C TYR A 21 -6.64 23.56 0.03
N LYS A 22 -5.91 24.67 0.11
CA LYS A 22 -4.64 24.83 -0.58
C LYS A 22 -3.51 24.35 0.32
N THR A 23 -2.86 23.23 -0.04
CA THR A 23 -1.70 22.71 0.71
C THR A 23 -0.62 23.79 0.82
N PRO A 24 -0.22 24.17 2.05
CA PRO A 24 0.75 25.24 2.25
C PRO A 24 2.19 24.80 1.95
N LYS A 25 3.08 25.78 1.81
CA LYS A 25 4.53 25.59 1.68
C LYS A 25 4.95 24.70 0.49
N LEU A 26 4.11 24.51 -0.52
CA LEU A 26 4.47 23.85 -1.75
C LEU A 26 4.96 24.86 -2.77
N GLN A 27 6.14 24.61 -3.30
CA GLN A 27 6.68 25.31 -4.47
C GLN A 27 7.60 24.34 -5.21
N TYR A 28 7.37 24.19 -6.50
CA TYR A 28 8.16 23.27 -7.31
C TYR A 28 8.23 23.76 -8.75
N ASN A 29 9.43 23.93 -9.25
CA ASN A 29 9.68 24.22 -10.66
C ASN A 29 9.91 22.90 -11.40
N ARG A 30 8.99 22.57 -12.31
CA ARG A 30 9.05 21.32 -13.08
C ARG A 30 10.17 21.30 -14.10
N ASP A 31 10.58 22.47 -14.61
CA ASP A 31 11.60 22.57 -15.65
C ASP A 31 13.01 22.36 -15.07
N THR A 32 13.25 22.86 -13.87
CA THR A 32 14.54 22.72 -13.18
C THR A 32 14.60 21.55 -12.21
N GLY A 33 13.46 20.98 -11.84
CA GLY A 33 13.38 19.93 -10.81
C GLY A 33 13.61 20.42 -9.39
N GLU A 34 13.59 21.75 -9.17
CA GLU A 34 13.93 22.36 -7.88
C GLU A 34 12.69 22.81 -7.10
N GLY A 35 12.80 22.76 -5.78
CA GLY A 35 11.79 23.26 -4.87
C GLY A 35 11.33 22.26 -3.82
N ARG A 36 10.14 22.49 -3.27
CA ARG A 36 9.49 21.63 -2.25
C ARG A 36 8.20 21.06 -2.84
N PRO A 37 8.23 19.88 -3.48
CA PRO A 37 7.05 19.29 -4.11
C PRO A 37 6.10 18.64 -3.10
N PHE A 38 6.56 18.28 -1.89
CA PHE A 38 5.79 17.58 -0.88
C PHE A 38 5.71 18.37 0.43
N PHE A 39 4.54 18.37 1.05
CA PHE A 39 4.32 19.05 2.32
C PHE A 39 4.90 18.28 3.50
N TYR A 40 4.75 16.96 3.48
CA TYR A 40 5.29 16.02 4.47
C TYR A 40 5.51 14.65 3.81
N PHE A 41 6.15 13.75 4.56
CA PHE A 41 6.29 12.34 4.19
C PHE A 41 5.60 11.47 5.23
N ALA A 42 4.92 10.42 4.77
CA ALA A 42 4.37 9.37 5.62
C ALA A 42 5.38 8.23 5.68
N TYR A 43 6.09 8.12 6.80
CA TYR A 43 7.12 7.09 6.99
C TYR A 43 6.50 5.79 7.47
N GLY A 44 7.11 4.68 7.09
CA GLY A 44 6.72 3.38 7.57
C GLY A 44 7.87 2.39 7.46
N VAL A 45 7.79 1.32 8.23
CA VAL A 45 8.68 0.17 8.14
C VAL A 45 7.86 -1.09 8.25
N SER A 46 8.23 -2.10 7.46
CA SER A 46 7.63 -3.43 7.54
C SER A 46 8.70 -4.51 7.50
N MET A 47 8.37 -5.63 8.11
CA MET A 47 9.17 -6.83 8.13
C MET A 47 8.25 -8.02 7.85
N SER A 48 8.64 -8.88 6.91
CA SER A 48 7.87 -10.04 6.47
C SER A 48 8.66 -11.32 6.64
N GLU A 49 7.97 -12.39 7.04
CA GLU A 49 8.48 -13.75 7.09
C GLU A 49 7.67 -14.60 6.11
N VAL A 50 8.37 -15.44 5.33
CA VAL A 50 7.75 -16.29 4.31
C VAL A 50 8.27 -17.70 4.42
N SER A 51 7.46 -18.67 3.99
CA SER A 51 7.87 -20.06 3.76
C SER A 51 7.66 -20.38 2.28
N VAL A 52 8.66 -20.99 1.65
CA VAL A 52 8.66 -21.35 0.23
C VAL A 52 8.81 -22.86 0.09
N ASP A 53 7.92 -23.48 -0.71
CA ASP A 53 8.10 -24.86 -1.14
C ASP A 53 9.10 -24.91 -2.30
N THR A 54 10.23 -25.53 -2.08
CA THR A 54 11.33 -25.61 -3.06
C THR A 54 11.06 -26.53 -4.25
N LEU A 55 9.98 -27.32 -4.22
CA LEU A 55 9.60 -28.20 -5.31
C LEU A 55 8.57 -27.57 -6.25
N THR A 56 7.74 -26.66 -5.73
CA THR A 56 6.63 -26.07 -6.50
C THR A 56 6.78 -24.57 -6.71
N GLY A 57 7.62 -23.89 -5.90
CA GLY A 57 7.70 -22.45 -5.84
C GLY A 57 6.52 -21.78 -5.12
N GLU A 58 5.54 -22.57 -4.64
CA GLU A 58 4.46 -22.03 -3.82
C GLU A 58 4.99 -21.50 -2.50
N TYR A 59 4.37 -20.45 -1.99
CA TYR A 59 4.79 -19.81 -0.75
C TYR A 59 3.62 -19.35 0.08
N THR A 60 3.89 -19.14 1.33
CA THR A 60 2.97 -18.48 2.28
C THR A 60 3.67 -17.30 2.95
N VAL A 61 2.90 -16.23 3.19
CA VAL A 61 3.37 -15.14 4.05
C VAL A 61 2.98 -15.50 5.48
N ASP A 62 3.96 -15.89 6.27
CA ASP A 62 3.70 -16.40 7.62
C ASP A 62 3.45 -15.26 8.60
N LYS A 63 4.25 -14.20 8.51
CA LYS A 63 4.15 -13.08 9.44
C LYS A 63 4.51 -11.76 8.79
N VAL A 64 3.75 -10.71 9.15
CA VAL A 64 4.04 -9.34 8.78
C VAL A 64 3.91 -8.44 10.00
N ASN A 65 4.92 -7.59 10.22
CA ASN A 65 4.88 -6.53 11.22
C ASN A 65 5.04 -5.19 10.52
N VAL A 66 4.11 -4.27 10.76
CA VAL A 66 4.09 -2.92 10.20
C VAL A 66 4.06 -1.88 11.31
N LEU A 67 4.92 -0.88 11.21
CA LEU A 67 4.84 0.36 11.97
C LEU A 67 4.72 1.52 10.98
N HIS A 68 3.62 2.29 11.04
CA HIS A 68 3.34 3.35 10.08
C HIS A 68 3.00 4.68 10.74
N ASP A 69 3.52 5.78 10.17
CA ASP A 69 3.33 7.14 10.65
C ASP A 69 2.14 7.80 9.94
N VAL A 70 1.02 7.88 10.63
CA VAL A 70 -0.20 8.57 10.20
C VAL A 70 -0.34 9.97 10.81
N GLY A 71 0.71 10.45 11.50
CA GLY A 71 0.60 11.64 12.34
C GLY A 71 -0.38 11.41 13.49
N ASN A 72 -1.17 12.42 13.84
CA ASN A 72 -2.33 12.24 14.71
C ASN A 72 -3.40 11.44 13.96
N SER A 73 -3.66 10.23 14.39
CA SER A 73 -4.77 9.45 13.85
C SER A 73 -6.11 10.12 14.13
N LEU A 74 -6.91 10.34 13.11
CA LEU A 74 -8.27 10.86 13.25
C LEU A 74 -9.25 9.77 13.64
N ASN A 75 -8.99 8.53 13.23
CA ASN A 75 -9.73 7.34 13.61
C ASN A 75 -8.79 6.12 13.51
N PRO A 76 -8.24 5.64 14.63
CA PRO A 76 -7.27 4.54 14.62
C PRO A 76 -7.77 3.26 13.95
N ALA A 77 -9.05 2.93 14.09
CA ALA A 77 -9.61 1.74 13.47
C ALA A 77 -9.62 1.85 11.93
N ILE A 78 -9.97 3.03 11.40
CA ILE A 78 -9.94 3.28 9.96
C ILE A 78 -8.49 3.31 9.47
N ASP A 79 -7.60 3.99 10.16
CA ASP A 79 -6.20 4.11 9.76
C ASP A 79 -5.50 2.75 9.72
N ILE A 80 -5.74 1.88 10.71
CA ILE A 80 -5.23 0.50 10.71
C ILE A 80 -5.80 -0.26 9.51
N GLY A 81 -7.11 -0.21 9.27
CA GLY A 81 -7.73 -0.87 8.12
C GLY A 81 -7.22 -0.37 6.77
N GLN A 82 -6.88 0.92 6.65
CA GLN A 82 -6.24 1.46 5.44
C GLN A 82 -4.82 0.91 5.25
N ILE A 83 -4.05 0.79 6.32
CA ILE A 83 -2.69 0.23 6.27
C ILE A 83 -2.75 -1.24 5.87
N GLU A 84 -3.62 -2.03 6.49
CA GLU A 84 -3.81 -3.44 6.18
C GLU A 84 -4.26 -3.64 4.72
N GLY A 85 -5.27 -2.89 4.28
CA GLY A 85 -5.79 -2.97 2.92
C GLY A 85 -4.77 -2.57 1.87
N ALA A 86 -4.03 -1.48 2.08
CA ALA A 86 -2.98 -1.02 1.17
C ALA A 86 -1.81 -2.02 1.10
N PHE A 87 -1.42 -2.61 2.25
CA PHE A 87 -0.38 -3.63 2.28
C PHE A 87 -0.78 -4.87 1.47
N ILE A 88 -1.99 -5.40 1.67
CA ILE A 88 -2.49 -6.56 0.92
C ILE A 88 -2.56 -6.27 -0.58
N GLN A 89 -3.01 -5.08 -0.96
CA GLN A 89 -3.01 -4.67 -2.37
C GLN A 89 -1.59 -4.61 -2.95
N GLY A 90 -0.64 -4.00 -2.24
CA GLY A 90 0.76 -3.97 -2.66
C GLY A 90 1.41 -5.36 -2.72
N MET A 91 1.04 -6.25 -1.80
CA MET A 91 1.45 -7.65 -1.83
C MET A 91 0.94 -8.35 -3.10
N GLY A 92 -0.33 -8.19 -3.44
CA GLY A 92 -0.91 -8.74 -4.66
C GLY A 92 -0.19 -8.27 -5.91
N TRP A 93 0.05 -6.97 -6.02
CA TRP A 93 0.80 -6.36 -7.12
C TRP A 93 2.20 -6.99 -7.31
N LEU A 94 2.89 -7.32 -6.23
CA LEU A 94 4.24 -7.88 -6.27
C LEU A 94 4.28 -9.42 -6.39
N THR A 95 3.15 -10.10 -6.24
CA THR A 95 3.14 -11.56 -6.11
C THR A 95 2.16 -12.28 -7.03
N THR A 96 0.88 -11.94 -7.04
CA THR A 96 -0.17 -12.72 -7.71
C THR A 96 -0.80 -12.02 -8.92
N GLU A 97 -0.72 -10.70 -9.00
CA GLU A 97 -1.36 -9.89 -10.03
C GLU A 97 -0.51 -9.86 -11.30
N ASP A 98 -0.66 -10.89 -12.13
CA ASP A 98 0.13 -11.08 -13.36
C ASP A 98 -0.66 -10.65 -14.59
N LEU A 99 -0.15 -9.62 -15.28
CA LEU A 99 -0.72 -9.14 -16.54
C LEU A 99 -0.17 -9.94 -17.71
N LYS A 100 -1.04 -10.62 -18.45
CA LYS A 100 -0.66 -11.46 -19.59
C LYS A 100 -1.28 -10.94 -20.88
N TRP A 101 -0.47 -10.90 -21.93
CA TRP A 101 -0.88 -10.54 -23.28
C TRP A 101 -0.65 -11.73 -24.23
N ASN A 102 -1.51 -11.86 -25.22
CA ASN A 102 -1.28 -12.82 -26.29
C ASN A 102 -0.30 -12.27 -27.34
N GLU A 103 0.08 -13.09 -28.32
CA GLU A 103 0.99 -12.70 -29.40
C GLU A 103 0.51 -11.49 -30.22
N ALA A 104 -0.79 -11.24 -30.29
CA ALA A 104 -1.39 -10.08 -30.95
C ALA A 104 -1.40 -8.81 -30.09
N GLY A 105 -0.84 -8.85 -28.87
CA GLY A 105 -0.80 -7.72 -27.94
C GLY A 105 -2.13 -7.46 -27.22
N LYS A 106 -3.10 -8.39 -27.28
CA LYS A 106 -4.35 -8.27 -26.54
C LYS A 106 -4.14 -8.77 -25.10
N LEU A 107 -4.56 -7.96 -24.11
CA LEU A 107 -4.60 -8.37 -22.70
C LEU A 107 -5.58 -9.54 -22.53
N ILE A 108 -5.14 -10.62 -21.89
CA ILE A 108 -5.95 -11.83 -21.61
C ILE A 108 -6.29 -11.98 -20.13
N SER A 109 -5.56 -11.31 -19.22
CA SER A 109 -5.89 -11.18 -17.80
C SER A 109 -6.82 -9.98 -17.57
N GLU A 110 -8.01 -9.98 -18.19
CA GLU A 110 -8.91 -8.82 -18.26
C GLU A 110 -10.12 -8.90 -17.31
N ASN A 111 -10.22 -9.95 -16.51
CA ASN A 111 -11.33 -10.15 -15.60
C ASN A 111 -10.91 -10.90 -14.32
N MET A 112 -11.79 -10.96 -13.32
CA MET A 112 -11.50 -11.56 -12.02
C MET A 112 -11.15 -13.06 -12.06
N ALA A 113 -11.50 -13.78 -13.13
CA ALA A 113 -11.14 -15.18 -13.26
C ALA A 113 -9.73 -15.38 -13.84
N THR A 114 -9.18 -14.36 -14.49
CA THR A 114 -7.88 -14.41 -15.17
C THR A 114 -6.84 -13.46 -14.57
N TYR A 115 -7.25 -12.53 -13.70
CA TYR A 115 -6.42 -11.61 -12.97
C TYR A 115 -6.57 -11.86 -11.46
N LYS A 116 -5.54 -12.46 -10.84
CA LYS A 116 -5.60 -12.93 -9.46
C LYS A 116 -5.24 -11.82 -8.49
N ILE A 117 -6.24 -11.19 -7.89
CA ILE A 117 -6.04 -10.35 -6.69
C ILE A 117 -5.92 -11.26 -5.45
N PRO A 118 -5.26 -10.80 -4.37
CA PRO A 118 -5.20 -11.56 -3.13
C PRO A 118 -6.59 -11.91 -2.58
N ALA A 119 -6.78 -13.16 -2.24
CA ALA A 119 -7.96 -13.64 -1.53
C ALA A 119 -7.69 -13.69 -0.02
N ILE A 120 -8.71 -13.96 0.79
CA ILE A 120 -8.57 -14.08 2.24
C ILE A 120 -7.53 -15.14 2.66
N GLY A 121 -7.36 -16.20 1.86
CA GLY A 121 -6.35 -17.22 2.12
C GLY A 121 -4.91 -16.82 1.82
N ASP A 122 -4.71 -15.73 1.07
CA ASP A 122 -3.39 -15.21 0.73
C ASP A 122 -2.87 -14.20 1.77
N THR A 123 -3.72 -13.81 2.75
CA THR A 123 -3.33 -12.87 3.80
C THR A 123 -2.28 -13.48 4.73
N PRO A 124 -1.38 -12.65 5.32
CA PRO A 124 -0.42 -13.15 6.30
C PRO A 124 -1.11 -13.88 7.44
N LYS A 125 -0.56 -15.04 7.85
CA LYS A 125 -1.09 -15.82 8.99
C LYS A 125 -1.07 -15.00 10.30
N GLU A 126 -0.05 -14.17 10.45
CA GLU A 126 0.12 -13.22 11.55
C GLU A 126 0.34 -11.83 10.98
N PHE A 127 -0.63 -10.93 11.13
CA PHE A 127 -0.55 -9.58 10.58
C PHE A 127 -0.65 -8.55 11.70
N ASN A 128 0.47 -7.94 12.05
CA ASN A 128 0.59 -6.98 13.15
C ASN A 128 0.82 -5.58 12.61
N VAL A 129 -0.13 -4.69 12.80
CA VAL A 129 -0.05 -3.29 12.41
C VAL A 129 -0.06 -2.39 13.63
N LYS A 130 0.88 -1.44 13.70
CA LYS A 130 0.95 -0.42 14.75
C LYS A 130 1.10 0.97 14.13
N LEU A 131 0.39 1.93 14.71
CA LEU A 131 0.54 3.33 14.39
C LEU A 131 1.74 3.91 15.17
N PHE A 132 2.56 4.71 14.48
CA PHE A 132 3.64 5.45 15.13
C PHE A 132 3.05 6.66 15.84
N GLY A 133 3.09 6.65 17.17
CA GLY A 133 2.39 7.61 18.05
C GLY A 133 3.01 9.00 18.06
N ARG A 134 3.18 9.66 16.90
CA ARG A 134 3.78 10.98 16.78
C ARG A 134 2.93 11.86 15.86
N LYS A 135 2.62 13.09 16.32
CA LYS A 135 1.92 14.06 15.47
C LYS A 135 2.81 14.51 14.30
N ASN A 136 2.19 14.89 13.18
CA ASN A 136 2.90 15.52 12.08
C ASN A 136 3.60 16.80 12.58
N ALA A 137 4.86 16.95 12.22
CA ALA A 137 5.63 18.16 12.51
C ALA A 137 5.11 19.37 11.71
N GLU A 138 4.57 19.12 10.51
CA GLU A 138 3.92 20.14 9.72
C GLU A 138 2.49 20.41 10.21
N ASP A 139 2.02 21.62 9.99
CA ASP A 139 0.68 22.06 10.37
C ASP A 139 -0.35 21.59 9.33
N SER A 140 -0.49 20.28 9.18
CA SER A 140 -1.56 19.65 8.42
C SER A 140 -2.86 19.64 9.21
N ILE A 141 -3.97 19.30 8.58
CA ILE A 141 -5.27 19.21 9.26
C ILE A 141 -5.16 18.24 10.45
N TYR A 142 -5.37 18.77 11.65
CA TYR A 142 -5.21 18.05 12.93
C TYR A 142 -3.82 17.38 13.12
N HIS A 143 -2.79 17.82 12.41
CA HIS A 143 -1.47 17.18 12.40
C HIS A 143 -1.50 15.71 11.96
N SER A 144 -2.49 15.33 11.15
CA SER A 144 -2.60 14.01 10.55
C SER A 144 -1.72 13.90 9.30
N LYS A 145 -1.54 12.67 8.82
CA LYS A 145 -0.88 12.35 7.55
C LYS A 145 -1.79 11.47 6.70
N ALA A 146 -1.57 11.48 5.39
CA ALA A 146 -2.24 10.57 4.47
C ALA A 146 -1.91 9.12 4.83
N VAL A 147 -2.88 8.22 4.74
CA VAL A 147 -2.76 6.82 5.13
C VAL A 147 -3.26 5.83 4.07
N GLY A 148 -4.06 6.28 3.11
CA GLY A 148 -4.65 5.39 2.11
C GLY A 148 -3.64 4.76 1.16
N GLU A 149 -2.70 5.52 0.62
CA GLU A 149 -1.73 5.07 -0.39
C GLU A 149 -0.32 4.80 0.18
N PRO A 150 0.23 5.59 1.12
CA PRO A 150 1.63 5.41 1.54
C PRO A 150 1.98 4.01 2.04
N PRO A 151 1.11 3.26 2.74
CA PRO A 151 1.41 1.92 3.22
C PRO A 151 1.57 0.87 2.11
N PHE A 152 1.08 1.14 0.90
CA PHE A 152 1.17 0.24 -0.24
C PHE A 152 2.60 -0.25 -0.51
N MET A 153 3.57 0.66 -0.47
CA MET A 153 4.98 0.33 -0.70
C MET A 153 5.63 -0.54 0.38
N LEU A 154 5.02 -0.66 1.55
CA LEU A 154 5.53 -1.52 2.63
C LEU A 154 5.48 -3.01 2.27
N ALA A 155 4.61 -3.39 1.33
CA ALA A 155 4.50 -4.76 0.83
C ALA A 155 5.74 -5.22 0.03
N ILE A 156 6.65 -4.31 -0.36
CA ILE A 156 7.96 -4.67 -0.93
C ILE A 156 8.73 -5.61 0.00
N SER A 157 8.49 -5.54 1.32
CA SER A 157 9.09 -6.45 2.30
C SER A 157 8.77 -7.93 2.03
N VAL A 158 7.59 -8.25 1.46
CA VAL A 158 7.22 -9.62 1.09
C VAL A 158 8.09 -10.11 -0.08
N TRP A 159 8.23 -9.29 -1.11
CA TRP A 159 9.10 -9.62 -2.25
C TRP A 159 10.56 -9.78 -1.82
N CYS A 160 11.05 -8.90 -0.94
CA CYS A 160 12.39 -9.03 -0.38
C CYS A 160 12.57 -10.32 0.42
N ALA A 161 11.57 -10.71 1.22
CA ALA A 161 11.59 -11.95 1.99
C ALA A 161 11.60 -13.19 1.08
N LEU A 162 10.85 -13.19 -0.02
CA LEU A 162 10.88 -14.26 -1.03
C LEU A 162 12.26 -14.36 -1.68
N LYS A 163 12.83 -13.23 -2.10
CA LYS A 163 14.18 -13.19 -2.67
C LYS A 163 15.24 -13.71 -1.68
N ASP A 164 15.13 -13.32 -0.41
CA ASP A 164 16.02 -13.77 0.66
C ASP A 164 15.89 -15.28 0.91
N ALA A 165 14.66 -15.80 0.95
CA ALA A 165 14.40 -17.23 1.09
C ALA A 165 15.03 -18.04 -0.04
N ILE A 166 14.90 -17.61 -1.29
CA ILE A 166 15.54 -18.26 -2.45
C ILE A 166 17.08 -18.20 -2.30
N SER A 167 17.63 -17.03 -1.97
CA SER A 167 19.08 -16.84 -1.79
C SER A 167 19.67 -17.76 -0.73
N SER A 168 18.88 -18.06 0.32
CA SER A 168 19.31 -18.94 1.42
C SER A 168 19.61 -20.39 0.97
N LEU A 169 18.97 -20.87 -0.11
CA LEU A 169 19.21 -22.22 -0.65
C LEU A 169 20.65 -22.40 -1.13
N SER A 170 21.26 -21.34 -1.64
CA SER A 170 22.66 -21.34 -2.07
C SER A 170 23.65 -20.97 -0.95
N GLY A 171 23.17 -20.77 0.29
CA GLY A 171 23.96 -20.18 1.38
C GLY A 171 24.37 -18.74 1.07
N TYR A 172 23.53 -18.00 0.35
CA TYR A 172 23.75 -16.59 -0.05
C TYR A 172 24.93 -16.38 -1.02
N THR A 173 25.32 -17.42 -1.75
CA THR A 173 26.39 -17.32 -2.75
C THR A 173 25.90 -16.90 -4.13
N VAL A 174 24.59 -17.03 -4.38
CA VAL A 174 23.92 -16.65 -5.63
C VAL A 174 22.89 -15.56 -5.34
N ASP A 175 22.86 -14.50 -6.17
CA ASP A 175 21.80 -13.49 -6.16
C ASP A 175 20.67 -13.92 -7.11
N PRO A 176 19.51 -14.36 -6.59
CA PRO A 176 18.42 -14.84 -7.42
C PRO A 176 17.83 -13.72 -8.29
N GLN A 177 17.50 -14.05 -9.53
CA GLN A 177 16.89 -13.13 -10.48
C GLN A 177 15.36 -13.27 -10.42
N LEU A 178 14.77 -12.77 -9.33
CA LEU A 178 13.34 -12.85 -9.09
C LEU A 178 12.61 -11.66 -9.74
N ASP A 179 11.82 -11.94 -10.78
CA ASP A 179 10.96 -10.96 -11.44
C ASP A 179 9.66 -10.69 -10.64
N THR A 180 9.04 -9.54 -10.89
CA THR A 180 7.71 -9.20 -10.38
C THR A 180 6.65 -9.36 -11.47
N PRO A 181 5.43 -9.79 -11.10
CA PRO A 181 5.04 -10.36 -9.81
C PRO A 181 5.74 -11.70 -9.55
N ALA A 182 6.11 -11.96 -8.29
CA ALA A 182 6.77 -13.19 -7.85
C ALA A 182 5.77 -14.35 -7.81
N THR A 183 5.29 -14.78 -8.97
CA THR A 183 4.42 -15.97 -9.07
C THR A 183 5.18 -17.22 -8.67
N PRO A 184 4.51 -18.31 -8.25
CA PRO A 184 5.19 -19.57 -7.92
C PRO A 184 6.15 -20.07 -9.00
N GLU A 185 5.77 -19.90 -10.27
CA GLU A 185 6.63 -20.25 -11.41
C GLU A 185 7.92 -19.41 -11.42
N ARG A 186 7.84 -18.10 -11.16
CA ARG A 186 9.02 -17.22 -11.13
C ARG A 186 9.88 -17.50 -9.90
N VAL A 187 9.27 -17.80 -8.76
CA VAL A 187 9.97 -18.19 -7.54
C VAL A 187 10.74 -19.50 -7.75
N LEU A 188 10.14 -20.49 -8.43
CA LEU A 188 10.77 -21.78 -8.71
C LEU A 188 11.95 -21.66 -9.68
N ASN A 189 11.88 -20.70 -10.63
CA ASN A 189 12.89 -20.54 -11.67
C ASN A 189 14.02 -19.54 -11.30
N ALA A 190 13.88 -18.81 -10.18
CA ALA A 190 14.86 -17.82 -9.73
C ALA A 190 16.02 -18.47 -8.95
#